data_2ffda2eab5406fe90e95e787baa132e1
#
_entry.id   2ffda2eab5406fe90e95e787baa132e1
#
_cell.length_a   1.000
_cell.length_b   1.000
_cell.length_c   1.000
_cell.angle_alpha   90.00
_cell.angle_beta   90.00
_cell.angle_gamma   90.00
#
_symmetry.space_group_name_H-M   'P 1'
#
loop_
_entity.id
_entity.type
_entity.pdbx_description
1 polymer ?
#
loop_
_entity_poly.entity_id
_entity_poly.type
_entity_poly.pdbx_seq_one_letter_code
_entity_poly.pdbx_strand_id
1 'polypeptide(L)'
;MSHPQAIAQCEEFLSALEVTVRAEYNTAGAAKRIADEKLEGIAAIASARAAEVYGLEVLAERIQTYPDNYTRFGVLSRSPEPIGEPDKTSLVFGVGHVAGSLFRCLGAFAERHLSMTKLESRPRPGRPWEYVFYVDVASPAGRAEMVDALAALSEHATFTRVLGSYAGAVPRQWRHV
;
A
#
# COMPACT_ATOMS: atom_id res chain seq x y z
N MET A 1 -12.09 -1.73 21.48
CA MET A 1 -11.47 -2.86 20.76
C MET A 1 -11.33 -2.58 19.28
N SER A 2 -10.29 -3.09 18.58
CA SER A 2 -10.10 -2.97 17.13
C SER A 2 -8.91 -3.78 16.64
N HIS A 3 -8.66 -3.72 15.31
CA HIS A 3 -7.43 -4.29 14.72
C HIS A 3 -6.19 -3.58 15.29
N PRO A 4 -5.08 -4.30 15.57
CA PRO A 4 -3.86 -3.72 16.16
C PRO A 4 -3.34 -2.45 15.45
N GLN A 5 -3.38 -2.43 14.11
CA GLN A 5 -2.96 -1.25 13.36
C GLN A 5 -3.86 -0.03 13.59
N ALA A 6 -5.18 -0.22 13.71
CA ALA A 6 -6.09 0.89 14.01
C ALA A 6 -5.91 1.40 15.44
N ILE A 7 -5.62 0.51 16.39
CA ILE A 7 -5.28 0.86 17.76
C ILE A 7 -4.00 1.71 17.77
N ALA A 8 -2.93 1.27 17.10
CA ALA A 8 -1.68 2.01 17.01
C ALA A 8 -1.83 3.39 16.36
N GLN A 9 -2.75 3.53 15.40
CA GLN A 9 -3.06 4.82 14.76
C GLN A 9 -3.81 5.80 15.66
N CYS A 10 -4.36 5.34 16.77
CA CYS A 10 -5.11 6.15 17.74
C CYS A 10 -4.42 6.20 19.11
N GLU A 11 -3.10 5.97 19.15
CA GLU A 11 -2.34 5.82 20.40
C GLU A 11 -2.41 7.06 21.29
N GLU A 12 -2.27 8.27 20.74
CA GLU A 12 -2.37 9.51 21.51
C GLU A 12 -3.75 9.68 22.17
N PHE A 13 -4.81 9.44 21.41
CA PHE A 13 -6.18 9.52 21.94
C PHE A 13 -6.39 8.47 23.04
N LEU A 14 -5.95 7.23 22.81
CA LEU A 14 -6.14 6.14 23.77
C LEU A 14 -5.31 6.33 25.05
N SER A 15 -4.11 6.91 24.95
CA SER A 15 -3.25 7.17 26.12
C SER A 15 -3.82 8.24 27.06
N ALA A 16 -4.68 9.10 26.56
CA ALA A 16 -5.38 10.11 27.35
C ALA A 16 -6.62 9.55 28.08
N LEU A 17 -7.01 8.30 27.80
CA LEU A 17 -8.16 7.64 28.38
C LEU A 17 -7.71 6.49 29.31
N GLU A 18 -8.40 6.35 30.44
CA GLU A 18 -8.21 5.21 31.36
C GLU A 18 -9.01 4.00 30.87
N VAL A 19 -8.56 3.37 29.76
CA VAL A 19 -9.27 2.25 29.13
C VAL A 19 -8.37 1.04 28.91
N THR A 20 -8.95 -0.15 28.97
CA THR A 20 -8.26 -1.39 28.58
C THR A 20 -8.41 -1.62 27.09
N VAL A 21 -7.28 -1.64 26.37
CA VAL A 21 -7.26 -1.88 24.92
C VAL A 21 -7.28 -3.38 24.61
N ARG A 22 -8.18 -3.82 23.72
CA ARG A 22 -8.28 -5.20 23.25
C ARG A 22 -8.10 -5.27 21.74
N ALA A 23 -7.22 -6.18 21.29
CA ALA A 23 -7.02 -6.46 19.88
C ALA A 23 -8.15 -7.36 19.33
N GLU A 24 -8.63 -7.03 18.13
CA GLU A 24 -9.62 -7.79 17.36
C GLU A 24 -9.09 -8.06 15.94
N TYR A 25 -9.69 -9.03 15.26
CA TYR A 25 -9.25 -9.43 13.92
C TYR A 25 -9.39 -8.31 12.89
N ASN A 26 -10.44 -7.48 12.97
CA ASN A 26 -10.62 -6.32 12.10
C ASN A 26 -11.46 -5.22 12.76
N THR A 27 -11.44 -4.02 12.17
CA THR A 27 -12.09 -2.81 12.70
C THR A 27 -13.62 -2.89 12.67
N ALA A 28 -14.19 -3.17 11.50
CA ALA A 28 -15.65 -3.25 11.33
C ALA A 28 -16.24 -4.46 12.06
N GLY A 29 -15.50 -5.57 12.14
CA GLY A 29 -15.88 -6.76 12.91
C GLY A 29 -15.97 -6.48 14.41
N ALA A 30 -15.10 -5.62 14.95
CA ALA A 30 -15.21 -5.20 16.35
C ALA A 30 -16.51 -4.42 16.60
N ALA A 31 -16.87 -3.51 15.70
CA ALA A 31 -18.14 -2.78 15.79
C ALA A 31 -19.35 -3.73 15.63
N LYS A 32 -19.30 -4.63 14.65
CA LYS A 32 -20.34 -5.66 14.45
C LYS A 32 -20.55 -6.49 15.70
N ARG A 33 -19.48 -6.96 16.31
CA ARG A 33 -19.52 -7.78 17.52
C ARG A 33 -20.22 -7.06 18.69
N ILE A 34 -19.93 -5.76 18.91
CA ILE A 34 -20.60 -4.97 19.94
C ILE A 34 -22.10 -4.95 19.71
N ALA A 35 -22.54 -4.74 18.45
CA ALA A 35 -23.95 -4.67 18.12
C ALA A 35 -24.65 -6.04 18.28
N ASP A 36 -24.08 -7.11 17.74
CA ASP A 36 -24.66 -8.46 17.74
C ASP A 36 -24.76 -9.03 19.16
N GLU A 37 -23.71 -8.88 19.96
CA GLU A 37 -23.60 -9.42 21.32
C GLU A 37 -24.15 -8.43 22.38
N LYS A 38 -24.60 -7.23 21.98
CA LYS A 38 -25.09 -6.15 22.85
C LYS A 38 -24.16 -5.86 24.02
N LEU A 39 -22.87 -5.73 23.71
CA LEU A 39 -21.83 -5.53 24.71
C LEU A 39 -21.92 -4.13 25.33
N GLU A 40 -22.00 -4.06 26.65
CA GLU A 40 -22.01 -2.81 27.41
C GLU A 40 -20.61 -2.45 27.94
N GLY A 41 -20.34 -1.15 28.09
CA GLY A 41 -19.05 -0.65 28.58
C GLY A 41 -17.87 -0.90 27.65
N ILE A 42 -18.11 -1.22 26.38
CA ILE A 42 -17.11 -1.50 25.36
C ILE A 42 -17.32 -0.61 24.14
N ALA A 43 -16.24 -0.02 23.63
CA ALA A 43 -16.24 0.74 22.40
C ALA A 43 -15.32 0.10 21.33
N ALA A 44 -15.64 0.32 20.05
CA ALA A 44 -14.79 -0.06 18.93
C ALA A 44 -14.16 1.17 18.28
N ILE A 45 -12.91 1.03 17.80
CA ILE A 45 -12.34 1.96 16.84
C ILE A 45 -12.66 1.41 15.47
N ALA A 46 -13.48 2.14 14.71
CA ALA A 46 -13.92 1.76 13.37
C ALA A 46 -14.24 3.02 12.55
N SER A 47 -14.68 2.84 11.29
CA SER A 47 -15.17 3.96 10.49
C SER A 47 -16.57 4.41 10.95
N ALA A 48 -16.92 5.69 10.71
CA ALA A 48 -18.29 6.19 10.93
C ALA A 48 -19.32 5.34 10.15
N ARG A 49 -18.96 4.85 8.96
CA ARG A 49 -19.80 3.94 8.18
C ARG A 49 -20.15 2.63 8.91
N ALA A 50 -19.23 2.11 9.73
CA ALA A 50 -19.50 0.91 10.51
C ALA A 50 -20.53 1.21 11.63
N ALA A 51 -20.47 2.39 12.26
CA ALA A 51 -21.47 2.82 13.22
C ALA A 51 -22.88 2.90 12.58
N GLU A 52 -22.99 3.54 11.42
CA GLU A 52 -24.26 3.60 10.66
C GLU A 52 -24.82 2.20 10.35
N VAL A 53 -23.97 1.30 9.81
CA VAL A 53 -24.38 -0.04 9.37
C VAL A 53 -24.86 -0.89 10.55
N TYR A 54 -24.21 -0.77 11.71
CA TYR A 54 -24.51 -1.61 12.88
C TYR A 54 -25.38 -0.91 13.93
N GLY A 55 -25.85 0.31 13.65
CA GLY A 55 -26.71 1.07 14.55
C GLY A 55 -26.04 1.45 15.89
N LEU A 56 -24.74 1.77 15.83
CA LEU A 56 -23.97 2.21 16.99
C LEU A 56 -23.81 3.72 17.01
N GLU A 57 -23.69 4.28 18.21
CA GLU A 57 -23.41 5.69 18.43
C GLU A 57 -21.91 5.99 18.23
N VAL A 58 -21.59 7.13 17.59
CA VAL A 58 -20.21 7.62 17.46
C VAL A 58 -19.87 8.47 18.67
N LEU A 59 -18.99 7.97 19.53
CA LEU A 59 -18.58 8.63 20.77
C LEU A 59 -17.51 9.72 20.57
N ALA A 60 -16.62 9.53 19.59
CA ALA A 60 -15.57 10.48 19.23
C ALA A 60 -15.18 10.31 17.76
N GLU A 61 -14.87 11.42 17.11
CA GLU A 61 -14.44 11.47 15.72
C GLU A 61 -12.99 11.97 15.61
N ARG A 62 -12.34 11.63 14.49
CA ARG A 62 -10.97 12.10 14.15
C ARG A 62 -9.93 11.77 15.22
N ILE A 63 -10.03 10.58 15.79
CA ILE A 63 -9.19 10.11 16.89
C ILE A 63 -7.81 9.60 16.45
N GLN A 64 -7.53 9.58 15.13
CA GLN A 64 -6.24 9.16 14.61
C GLN A 64 -5.12 10.17 14.95
N THR A 65 -3.99 9.68 15.42
CA THR A 65 -2.80 10.47 15.71
C THR A 65 -2.23 11.14 14.45
N TYR A 66 -2.19 10.40 13.33
CA TYR A 66 -1.67 10.89 12.06
C TYR A 66 -2.78 10.91 10.99
N PRO A 67 -3.11 12.09 10.41
CA PRO A 67 -4.13 12.20 9.37
C PRO A 67 -3.70 11.60 8.03
N ASP A 68 -2.38 11.46 7.78
CA ASP A 68 -1.81 11.08 6.49
C ASP A 68 -1.63 9.57 6.32
N ASN A 69 -2.60 8.79 6.77
CA ASN A 69 -2.59 7.35 6.57
C ASN A 69 -3.36 6.95 5.31
N TYR A 70 -2.62 6.56 4.27
CA TYR A 70 -3.18 6.16 2.98
C TYR A 70 -3.07 4.66 2.76
N THR A 71 -4.16 4.04 2.35
CA THR A 71 -4.17 2.66 1.85
C THR A 71 -4.17 2.68 0.33
N ARG A 72 -3.17 2.03 -0.29
CA ARG A 72 -3.11 1.86 -1.74
C ARG A 72 -3.81 0.56 -2.12
N PHE A 73 -4.76 0.65 -3.04
CA PHE A 73 -5.41 -0.50 -3.65
C PHE A 73 -4.86 -0.70 -5.06
N GLY A 74 -4.52 -1.95 -5.41
CA GLY A 74 -4.21 -2.35 -6.77
C GLY A 74 -5.44 -2.94 -7.44
N VAL A 75 -5.81 -2.44 -8.61
CA VAL A 75 -6.83 -3.04 -9.45
C VAL A 75 -6.18 -4.14 -10.28
N LEU A 76 -6.65 -5.37 -10.13
CA LEU A 76 -6.18 -6.52 -10.90
C LEU A 76 -7.09 -6.77 -12.09
N SER A 77 -6.52 -6.91 -13.28
CA SER A 77 -7.24 -7.26 -14.50
C SER A 77 -6.65 -8.52 -15.13
N ARG A 78 -7.49 -9.29 -15.82
CA ARG A 78 -7.04 -10.40 -16.66
C ARG A 78 -6.61 -9.93 -18.05
N SER A 79 -7.08 -8.74 -18.47
CA SER A 79 -6.66 -8.11 -19.73
C SER A 79 -5.37 -7.33 -19.51
N PRO A 80 -4.38 -7.42 -20.42
CA PRO A 80 -3.20 -6.57 -20.42
C PRO A 80 -3.50 -5.12 -20.85
N GLU A 81 -4.70 -4.84 -21.34
CA GLU A 81 -5.07 -3.51 -21.81
C GLU A 81 -5.10 -2.50 -20.66
N PRO A 82 -4.46 -1.35 -20.83
CA PRO A 82 -4.44 -0.32 -19.81
C PRO A 82 -5.84 0.28 -19.61
N ILE A 83 -6.17 0.57 -18.35
CA ILE A 83 -7.37 1.33 -18.00
C ILE A 83 -6.99 2.82 -18.03
N GLY A 84 -7.52 3.56 -19.01
CA GLY A 84 -7.17 4.97 -19.26
C GLY A 84 -5.85 5.16 -19.99
N GLU A 85 -5.41 6.41 -20.15
CA GLU A 85 -4.10 6.72 -20.74
C GLU A 85 -3.00 6.43 -19.73
N PRO A 86 -2.06 5.52 -20.03
CA PRO A 86 -1.02 5.15 -19.08
C PRO A 86 -0.05 6.30 -18.82
N ASP A 87 0.22 6.59 -17.57
CA ASP A 87 1.26 7.52 -17.12
C ASP A 87 2.25 6.87 -16.15
N LYS A 88 1.97 5.63 -15.75
CA LYS A 88 2.74 4.87 -14.76
C LYS A 88 2.92 3.42 -15.21
N THR A 89 4.07 2.86 -14.88
CA THR A 89 4.36 1.43 -15.07
C THR A 89 4.79 0.82 -13.75
N SER A 90 4.18 -0.29 -13.36
CA SER A 90 4.63 -1.14 -12.26
C SER A 90 5.37 -2.36 -12.81
N LEU A 91 6.51 -2.65 -12.22
CA LEU A 91 7.32 -3.80 -12.58
C LEU A 91 7.94 -4.47 -11.36
N VAL A 92 8.41 -5.69 -11.53
CA VAL A 92 9.18 -6.43 -10.54
C VAL A 92 10.44 -6.99 -11.19
N PHE A 93 11.57 -6.90 -10.48
CA PHE A 93 12.83 -7.49 -10.93
C PHE A 93 13.58 -8.13 -9.76
N GLY A 94 14.40 -9.10 -10.08
CA GLY A 94 15.32 -9.73 -9.14
C GLY A 94 16.75 -9.27 -9.35
N VAL A 95 17.53 -9.25 -8.28
CA VAL A 95 18.98 -8.96 -8.36
C VAL A 95 19.80 -10.12 -7.83
N GLY A 96 20.99 -10.31 -8.38
CA GLY A 96 21.97 -11.24 -7.84
C GLY A 96 22.58 -10.72 -6.54
N HIS A 97 23.06 -11.63 -5.70
CA HIS A 97 23.74 -11.29 -4.45
C HIS A 97 25.21 -10.89 -4.69
N VAL A 98 25.41 -9.79 -5.43
CA VAL A 98 26.72 -9.21 -5.76
C VAL A 98 26.71 -7.72 -5.45
N ALA A 99 27.85 -7.21 -4.96
CA ALA A 99 28.00 -5.79 -4.65
C ALA A 99 27.65 -4.90 -5.87
N GLY A 100 26.80 -3.89 -5.65
CA GLY A 100 26.37 -2.95 -6.69
C GLY A 100 25.28 -3.47 -7.62
N SER A 101 24.74 -4.70 -7.48
CA SER A 101 23.70 -5.22 -8.37
C SER A 101 22.46 -4.33 -8.39
N LEU A 102 21.94 -3.93 -7.24
CA LEU A 102 20.78 -3.04 -7.16
C LEU A 102 21.10 -1.66 -7.76
N PHE A 103 22.28 -1.11 -7.49
CA PHE A 103 22.70 0.18 -8.03
C PHE A 103 22.67 0.19 -9.56
N ARG A 104 23.20 -0.86 -10.21
CA ARG A 104 23.18 -0.99 -11.68
C ARG A 104 21.75 -1.08 -12.21
N CYS A 105 20.88 -1.85 -11.54
CA CYS A 105 19.48 -1.93 -11.93
C CYS A 105 18.76 -0.59 -11.81
N LEU A 106 18.99 0.17 -10.73
CA LEU A 106 18.39 1.50 -10.55
C LEU A 106 19.00 2.54 -11.50
N GLY A 107 20.26 2.40 -11.85
CA GLY A 107 20.96 3.22 -12.88
C GLY A 107 20.24 3.21 -14.22
N ALA A 108 19.65 2.07 -14.61
CA ALA A 108 18.88 1.96 -15.84
C ALA A 108 17.76 3.00 -15.98
N PHE A 109 17.11 3.36 -14.86
CA PHE A 109 16.08 4.40 -14.83
C PHE A 109 16.67 5.80 -14.64
N ALA A 110 17.66 5.95 -13.76
CA ALA A 110 18.26 7.24 -13.44
C ALA A 110 18.93 7.89 -14.65
N GLU A 111 19.70 7.15 -15.44
CA GLU A 111 20.38 7.61 -16.64
C GLU A 111 19.42 8.07 -17.75
N ARG A 112 18.15 7.65 -17.68
CA ARG A 112 17.10 8.01 -18.62
C ARG A 112 16.09 9.01 -18.04
N HIS A 113 16.46 9.62 -16.90
CA HIS A 113 15.63 10.62 -16.18
C HIS A 113 14.22 10.13 -15.85
N LEU A 114 14.05 8.83 -15.59
CA LEU A 114 12.79 8.22 -15.21
C LEU A 114 12.62 8.25 -13.69
N SER A 115 11.55 8.88 -13.23
CA SER A 115 11.25 8.99 -11.80
C SER A 115 10.58 7.74 -11.27
N MET A 116 11.14 7.16 -10.21
CA MET A 116 10.52 6.07 -9.47
C MET A 116 9.63 6.65 -8.35
N THR A 117 8.37 6.23 -8.31
CA THR A 117 7.39 6.66 -7.30
C THR A 117 7.16 5.63 -6.20
N LYS A 118 7.71 4.43 -6.38
CA LYS A 118 7.74 3.36 -5.39
C LYS A 118 8.98 2.50 -5.60
N LEU A 119 9.61 2.10 -4.51
CA LEU A 119 10.62 1.05 -4.47
C LEU A 119 10.42 0.23 -3.19
N GLU A 120 10.12 -1.04 -3.34
CA GLU A 120 9.87 -1.95 -2.22
C GLU A 120 10.62 -3.26 -2.44
N SER A 121 11.40 -3.70 -1.45
CA SER A 121 12.09 -4.98 -1.48
C SER A 121 11.28 -6.05 -0.72
N ARG A 122 11.31 -7.27 -1.24
CA ARG A 122 10.78 -8.46 -0.58
C ARG A 122 11.77 -9.60 -0.67
N PRO A 123 11.97 -10.38 0.41
CA PRO A 123 12.74 -11.62 0.34
C PRO A 123 12.11 -12.56 -0.68
N ARG A 124 12.96 -13.26 -1.43
CA ARG A 124 12.50 -14.26 -2.41
C ARG A 124 12.19 -15.57 -1.71
N PRO A 125 10.96 -16.08 -1.73
CA PRO A 125 10.61 -17.36 -1.12
C PRO A 125 11.49 -18.49 -1.67
N GLY A 126 12.02 -19.33 -0.78
CA GLY A 126 12.83 -20.51 -1.13
C GLY A 126 14.27 -20.19 -1.57
N ARG A 127 14.69 -18.92 -1.56
CA ARG A 127 16.06 -18.49 -1.89
C ARG A 127 16.58 -17.49 -0.85
N PRO A 128 17.23 -17.98 0.22
CA PRO A 128 17.83 -17.12 1.24
C PRO A 128 18.78 -16.10 0.62
N TRP A 129 18.70 -14.84 1.10
CA TRP A 129 19.56 -13.72 0.68
C TRP A 129 19.31 -13.18 -0.73
N GLU A 130 18.36 -13.73 -1.50
CA GLU A 130 17.87 -13.13 -2.72
C GLU A 130 16.64 -12.25 -2.45
N TYR A 131 16.59 -11.10 -3.14
CA TYR A 131 15.50 -10.13 -3.03
C TYR A 131 14.86 -9.87 -4.39
N VAL A 132 13.58 -9.62 -4.37
CA VAL A 132 12.83 -9.04 -5.49
C VAL A 132 12.45 -7.61 -5.16
N PHE A 133 12.44 -6.75 -6.17
CA PHE A 133 12.15 -5.33 -6.04
C PHE A 133 10.92 -5.01 -6.87
N TYR A 134 9.90 -4.46 -6.20
CA TYR A 134 8.71 -3.90 -6.82
C TYR A 134 8.92 -2.41 -7.01
N VAL A 135 8.78 -1.94 -8.24
CA VAL A 135 9.04 -0.55 -8.63
C VAL A 135 7.85 0.00 -9.40
N ASP A 136 7.44 1.21 -9.06
CA ASP A 136 6.55 2.01 -9.89
C ASP A 136 7.35 3.15 -10.51
N VAL A 137 7.29 3.29 -11.82
CA VAL A 137 7.94 4.35 -12.60
C VAL A 137 6.88 5.27 -13.18
N ALA A 138 7.09 6.59 -13.07
CA ALA A 138 6.18 7.61 -13.62
C ALA A 138 6.40 7.76 -15.14
N SER A 139 6.13 6.70 -15.87
CA SER A 139 6.23 6.65 -17.34
C SER A 139 5.38 5.49 -17.86
N PRO A 140 4.70 5.64 -19.02
CA PRO A 140 4.09 4.51 -19.72
C PRO A 140 5.15 3.57 -20.24
N ALA A 141 4.84 2.26 -20.27
CA ALA A 141 5.77 1.23 -20.70
C ALA A 141 6.20 1.36 -22.18
N GLY A 142 5.35 1.93 -23.03
CA GLY A 142 5.63 2.12 -24.47
C GLY A 142 6.42 3.38 -24.81
N ARG A 143 6.75 4.22 -23.85
CA ARG A 143 7.60 5.40 -24.07
C ARG A 143 9.05 4.96 -24.37
N ALA A 144 9.71 5.59 -25.34
CA ALA A 144 11.03 5.19 -25.79
C ALA A 144 12.06 5.05 -24.65
N GLU A 145 12.12 6.05 -23.78
CA GLU A 145 13.04 6.04 -22.63
C GLU A 145 12.74 4.90 -21.65
N MET A 146 11.46 4.50 -21.52
CA MET A 146 11.07 3.39 -20.66
C MET A 146 11.42 2.03 -21.29
N VAL A 147 11.27 1.90 -22.61
CA VAL A 147 11.69 0.71 -23.36
C VAL A 147 13.19 0.51 -23.24
N ASP A 148 13.98 1.57 -23.42
CA ASP A 148 15.43 1.53 -23.26
C ASP A 148 15.85 1.24 -21.81
N ALA A 149 15.11 1.76 -20.83
CA ALA A 149 15.36 1.45 -19.43
C ALA A 149 15.09 -0.02 -19.08
N LEU A 150 14.03 -0.60 -19.63
CA LEU A 150 13.70 -2.02 -19.43
C LEU A 150 14.74 -2.93 -20.08
N ALA A 151 15.27 -2.56 -21.24
CA ALA A 151 16.37 -3.27 -21.91
C ALA A 151 17.63 -3.25 -21.04
N ALA A 152 18.08 -2.06 -20.59
CA ALA A 152 19.24 -1.91 -19.72
C ALA A 152 19.07 -2.60 -18.37
N LEU A 153 17.87 -2.53 -17.76
CA LEU A 153 17.55 -3.26 -16.53
C LEU A 153 17.75 -4.77 -16.71
N SER A 154 17.32 -5.30 -17.85
CA SER A 154 17.39 -6.74 -18.13
C SER A 154 18.82 -7.27 -18.25
N GLU A 155 19.80 -6.41 -18.54
CA GLU A 155 21.23 -6.78 -18.56
C GLU A 155 21.81 -7.01 -17.15
N HIS A 156 21.21 -6.40 -16.14
CA HIS A 156 21.69 -6.42 -14.75
C HIS A 156 20.81 -7.21 -13.78
N ALA A 157 19.54 -7.39 -14.14
CA ALA A 157 18.57 -8.13 -13.33
C ALA A 157 18.64 -9.64 -13.61
N THR A 158 18.36 -10.47 -12.61
CA THR A 158 18.21 -11.92 -12.79
C THR A 158 16.92 -12.28 -13.51
N PHE A 159 15.92 -11.44 -13.41
CA PHE A 159 14.68 -11.45 -14.19
C PHE A 159 14.03 -10.07 -14.09
N THR A 160 13.20 -9.73 -15.08
CA THR A 160 12.37 -8.53 -15.11
C THR A 160 10.98 -8.90 -15.59
N ARG A 161 9.95 -8.36 -14.93
CA ARG A 161 8.56 -8.53 -15.34
C ARG A 161 7.79 -7.23 -15.17
N VAL A 162 7.23 -6.72 -16.25
CA VAL A 162 6.25 -5.63 -16.21
C VAL A 162 4.92 -6.21 -15.72
N LEU A 163 4.37 -5.62 -14.66
CA LEU A 163 3.10 -6.01 -14.07
C LEU A 163 1.92 -5.31 -14.76
N GLY A 164 2.14 -4.11 -15.25
CA GLY A 164 1.16 -3.33 -15.98
C GLY A 164 1.61 -1.89 -16.20
N SER A 165 1.02 -1.26 -17.22
CA SER A 165 1.12 0.17 -17.48
C SER A 165 -0.29 0.74 -17.46
N TYR A 166 -0.55 1.78 -16.68
CA TYR A 166 -1.90 2.26 -16.38
C TYR A 166 -1.89 3.72 -15.97
N ALA A 167 -3.07 4.35 -15.98
CA ALA A 167 -3.25 5.69 -15.42
C ALA A 167 -3.08 5.66 -13.89
N GLY A 168 -2.15 6.44 -13.36
CA GLY A 168 -1.98 6.62 -11.93
C GLY A 168 -3.25 7.23 -11.31
N ALA A 169 -3.67 6.71 -10.16
CA ALA A 169 -4.79 7.33 -9.46
C ALA A 169 -4.39 8.74 -9.01
N VAL A 170 -5.19 9.72 -9.38
CA VAL A 170 -5.10 11.05 -8.78
C VAL A 170 -5.47 10.90 -7.30
N PRO A 171 -4.64 11.35 -6.35
CA PRO A 171 -5.02 11.35 -4.95
C PRO A 171 -6.36 12.10 -4.83
N ARG A 172 -7.44 11.39 -4.54
CA ARG A 172 -8.67 12.06 -4.18
C ARG A 172 -8.37 12.83 -2.91
N GLN A 173 -8.60 14.12 -2.91
CA GLN A 173 -8.71 14.86 -1.66
C GLN A 173 -9.93 14.24 -0.95
N TRP A 174 -9.65 13.31 -0.04
CA TRP A 174 -10.69 12.80 0.84
C TRP A 174 -11.14 14.01 1.65
N ARG A 175 -12.33 14.51 1.33
CA ARG A 175 -12.99 15.41 2.26
C ARG A 175 -13.18 14.58 3.52
N HIS A 176 -12.56 15.02 4.59
CA HIS A 176 -12.79 14.46 5.91
C HIS A 176 -14.30 14.59 6.16
N VAL A 177 -14.99 13.46 6.10
CA VAL A 177 -16.40 13.34 6.48
C VAL A 177 -16.43 12.98 7.95
#